data_00e7112ce3384228f3e5777fb1f510fe
#
_entry.id   00e7112ce3384228f3e5777fb1f510fe
#
_cell.length_a   1.000
_cell.length_b   1.000
_cell.length_c   1.000
_cell.angle_alpha   90.00
_cell.angle_beta   90.00
_cell.angle_gamma   90.00
#
_symmetry.space_group_name_H-M   'P 1'
#
loop_
_entity.id
_entity.type
_entity.pdbx_description
1 polymer ?
#
loop_
_entity_poly.entity_id
_entity_poly.type
_entity_poly.pdbx_seq_one_letter_code
_entity_poly.pdbx_strand_id
1 'polypeptide(L)'
;MVQQKERDDFSRRLALACDKAGLPEHGRQVDIALRLKITPKAVNKWFNGESIPRKEKMEALASFLGTTASYLHGYSDQDGIAGDHLSKNRDSFRVDVLDVQASAGPGAMMSNEFVEKIRAIEYTSEQARMLFNGRPQEHVKVITVRGDSMEGTINPGDEIFVDISTTHFDGDGIYVFVYGRTLHVKRLQMQKNRIAVISDNPAYERWYIEEGEEESLHIMAKVLIRQSIDYRRFG
;
A
#
# COMPACT_ATOMS: atom_id res chain seq x y z
N MET A 1 -3.88 44.45 -14.51
CA MET A 1 -4.69 43.59 -15.39
C MET A 1 -4.38 42.07 -15.24
N VAL A 2 -3.14 41.65 -15.24
CA VAL A 2 -2.78 40.22 -15.15
C VAL A 2 -3.28 39.54 -13.85
N GLN A 3 -3.07 40.16 -12.71
CA GLN A 3 -3.49 39.59 -11.41
C GLN A 3 -5.00 39.42 -11.23
N GLN A 4 -5.84 40.26 -11.84
CA GLN A 4 -7.27 40.10 -11.74
C GLN A 4 -7.76 38.94 -12.60
N LYS A 5 -7.22 38.78 -13.80
CA LYS A 5 -7.54 37.65 -14.69
C LYS A 5 -7.19 36.30 -14.05
N GLU A 6 -6.05 36.21 -13.32
CA GLU A 6 -5.66 35.01 -12.58
C GLU A 6 -6.64 34.69 -11.45
N ARG A 7 -7.14 35.71 -10.73
CA ARG A 7 -8.12 35.53 -9.64
C ARG A 7 -9.48 35.09 -10.16
N ASP A 8 -9.92 35.66 -11.26
CA ASP A 8 -11.20 35.33 -11.92
C ASP A 8 -11.15 33.88 -12.47
N ASP A 9 -10.03 33.48 -13.07
CA ASP A 9 -9.82 32.12 -13.57
C ASP A 9 -9.77 31.11 -12.42
N PHE A 10 -9.06 31.44 -11.34
CA PHE A 10 -9.07 30.64 -10.12
C PHE A 10 -10.47 30.46 -9.53
N SER A 11 -11.25 31.55 -9.39
CA SER A 11 -12.63 31.51 -8.88
C SER A 11 -13.50 30.56 -9.69
N ARG A 12 -13.44 30.69 -11.03
CA ARG A 12 -14.17 29.83 -11.95
C ARG A 12 -13.77 28.36 -11.81
N ARG A 13 -12.48 28.06 -11.76
CA ARG A 13 -11.96 26.69 -11.61
C ARG A 13 -12.31 26.10 -10.24
N LEU A 14 -12.30 26.92 -9.19
CA LEU A 14 -12.75 26.53 -7.84
C LEU A 14 -14.22 26.11 -7.84
N ALA A 15 -15.10 26.89 -8.48
CA ALA A 15 -16.52 26.55 -8.58
C ALA A 15 -16.74 25.22 -9.32
N LEU A 16 -16.08 25.03 -10.47
CA LEU A 16 -16.13 23.78 -11.24
C LEU A 16 -15.60 22.56 -10.43
N ALA A 17 -14.53 22.76 -9.68
CA ALA A 17 -13.98 21.68 -8.83
C ALA A 17 -14.94 21.31 -7.69
N CYS A 18 -15.64 22.28 -7.09
CA CYS A 18 -16.67 22.01 -6.09
C CYS A 18 -17.85 21.23 -6.67
N ASP A 19 -18.33 21.61 -7.86
CA ASP A 19 -19.45 20.93 -8.53
C ASP A 19 -19.09 19.47 -8.83
N LYS A 20 -17.86 19.21 -9.31
CA LYS A 20 -17.36 17.85 -9.55
C LYS A 20 -17.16 17.06 -8.27
N ALA A 21 -16.74 17.70 -7.17
CA ALA A 21 -16.62 17.09 -5.86
C ALA A 21 -17.98 16.79 -5.19
N GLY A 22 -19.10 17.15 -5.85
CA GLY A 22 -20.46 16.93 -5.34
C GLY A 22 -20.84 17.88 -4.21
N LEU A 23 -20.13 19.00 -4.03
CA LEU A 23 -20.46 20.01 -3.02
C LEU A 23 -21.62 20.88 -3.50
N PRO A 24 -22.73 20.96 -2.72
CA PRO A 24 -23.87 21.77 -3.11
C PRO A 24 -23.50 23.25 -3.17
N GLU A 25 -24.11 24.00 -4.09
CA GLU A 25 -23.81 25.42 -4.29
C GLU A 25 -24.03 26.23 -3.00
N HIS A 26 -25.09 25.92 -2.26
CA HIS A 26 -25.38 26.51 -0.95
C HIS A 26 -24.65 25.74 0.15
N GLY A 27 -23.80 26.43 0.90
CA GLY A 27 -23.08 25.88 2.04
C GLY A 27 -21.62 25.46 1.78
N ARG A 28 -21.21 25.28 0.52
CA ARG A 28 -19.85 24.86 0.16
C ARG A 28 -18.73 25.72 0.75
N GLN A 29 -19.00 27.03 0.95
CA GLN A 29 -18.02 27.92 1.59
C GLN A 29 -17.80 27.57 3.06
N VAL A 30 -18.84 27.13 3.75
CA VAL A 30 -18.77 26.70 5.15
C VAL A 30 -18.04 25.37 5.27
N ASP A 31 -18.34 24.42 4.37
CA ASP A 31 -17.70 23.11 4.35
C ASP A 31 -16.19 23.21 4.10
N ILE A 32 -15.82 24.03 3.10
CA ILE A 32 -14.40 24.32 2.81
C ILE A 32 -13.73 25.01 4.01
N ALA A 33 -14.39 26.00 4.60
CA ALA A 33 -13.86 26.73 5.75
C ALA A 33 -13.58 25.80 6.95
N LEU A 34 -14.52 24.92 7.27
CA LEU A 34 -14.39 23.93 8.34
C LEU A 34 -13.23 22.97 8.04
N ARG A 35 -13.18 22.44 6.81
CA ARG A 35 -12.15 21.48 6.42
C ARG A 35 -10.73 22.06 6.45
N LEU A 36 -10.58 23.30 6.01
CA LEU A 36 -9.28 23.99 5.92
C LEU A 36 -8.92 24.75 7.21
N LYS A 37 -9.81 24.75 8.22
CA LYS A 37 -9.66 25.49 9.50
C LYS A 37 -9.39 26.98 9.23
N ILE A 38 -10.25 27.61 8.43
CA ILE A 38 -10.23 29.04 8.11
C ILE A 38 -11.62 29.64 8.25
N THR A 39 -11.73 30.96 8.06
CA THR A 39 -13.04 31.62 8.15
C THR A 39 -13.84 31.50 6.84
N PRO A 40 -15.18 31.37 6.88
CA PRO A 40 -16.02 31.41 5.68
C PRO A 40 -15.83 32.70 4.84
N LYS A 41 -15.51 33.81 5.50
CA LYS A 41 -15.19 35.08 4.84
C LYS A 41 -13.95 34.98 3.93
N ALA A 42 -12.94 34.21 4.34
CA ALA A 42 -11.75 33.97 3.50
C ALA A 42 -12.10 33.16 2.26
N VAL A 43 -12.95 32.12 2.42
CA VAL A 43 -13.42 31.30 1.28
C VAL A 43 -14.30 32.12 0.34
N ASN A 44 -15.18 32.97 0.84
CA ASN A 44 -16.00 33.86 0.01
C ASN A 44 -15.13 34.78 -0.87
N LYS A 45 -14.01 35.29 -0.35
CA LYS A 45 -13.06 36.08 -1.17
C LYS A 45 -12.47 35.29 -2.34
N TRP A 46 -12.31 33.99 -2.16
CA TRP A 46 -11.83 33.09 -3.21
C TRP A 46 -12.88 32.93 -4.33
N PHE A 47 -14.14 32.71 -3.98
CA PHE A 47 -15.24 32.60 -4.94
C PHE A 47 -15.54 33.92 -5.65
N ASN A 48 -15.30 35.06 -5.01
CA ASN A 48 -15.49 36.37 -5.60
C ASN A 48 -14.30 36.87 -6.45
N GLY A 49 -13.25 36.09 -6.60
CA GLY A 49 -12.05 36.54 -7.32
C GLY A 49 -11.28 37.67 -6.62
N GLU A 50 -11.50 37.88 -5.32
CA GLU A 50 -10.80 38.92 -4.54
C GLU A 50 -9.40 38.48 -4.09
N SER A 51 -9.20 37.17 -3.89
CA SER A 51 -7.91 36.60 -3.45
C SER A 51 -7.74 35.15 -3.85
N ILE A 52 -6.49 34.70 -3.91
CA ILE A 52 -6.10 33.30 -4.12
C ILE A 52 -5.47 32.76 -2.82
N PRO A 53 -5.70 31.47 -2.44
CA PRO A 53 -5.04 30.86 -1.29
C PRO A 53 -3.52 30.86 -1.41
N ARG A 54 -2.82 30.95 -0.26
CA ARG A 54 -1.37 30.69 -0.23
C ARG A 54 -1.11 29.20 -0.48
N LYS A 55 0.12 28.85 -0.87
CA LYS A 55 0.55 27.52 -1.30
C LYS A 55 -0.01 26.39 -0.41
N GLU A 56 0.20 26.46 0.88
CA GLU A 56 -0.24 25.44 1.84
C GLU A 56 -1.77 25.23 1.83
N LYS A 57 -2.54 26.34 1.79
CA LYS A 57 -4.00 26.27 1.74
C LYS A 57 -4.53 25.89 0.35
N MET A 58 -3.78 26.21 -0.71
CA MET A 58 -4.06 25.78 -2.08
C MET A 58 -3.92 24.25 -2.21
N GLU A 59 -2.85 23.68 -1.69
CA GLU A 59 -2.63 22.23 -1.69
C GLU A 59 -3.70 21.50 -0.89
N ALA A 60 -4.05 22.00 0.30
CA ALA A 60 -5.12 21.45 1.12
C ALA A 60 -6.50 21.54 0.46
N LEU A 61 -6.79 22.67 -0.22
CA LEU A 61 -8.03 22.87 -0.97
C LEU A 61 -8.12 21.92 -2.17
N ALA A 62 -7.04 21.80 -2.93
CA ALA A 62 -6.95 20.89 -4.07
C ALA A 62 -7.18 19.43 -3.64
N SER A 63 -6.52 19.00 -2.56
CA SER A 63 -6.71 17.67 -1.99
C SER A 63 -8.16 17.42 -1.51
N PHE A 64 -8.79 18.40 -0.89
CA PHE A 64 -10.18 18.29 -0.42
C PHE A 64 -11.17 18.17 -1.59
N LEU A 65 -10.93 18.90 -2.67
CA LEU A 65 -11.80 18.90 -3.85
C LEU A 65 -11.45 17.79 -4.86
N GLY A 66 -10.44 16.97 -4.58
CA GLY A 66 -10.00 15.91 -5.50
C GLY A 66 -9.39 16.43 -6.81
N THR A 67 -8.78 17.64 -6.79
CA THR A 67 -8.13 18.27 -7.94
C THR A 67 -6.65 18.60 -7.66
N THR A 68 -5.95 19.25 -8.57
CA THR A 68 -4.57 19.68 -8.38
C THR A 68 -4.45 21.18 -8.13
N ALA A 69 -3.42 21.60 -7.37
CA ALA A 69 -3.09 23.01 -7.20
C ALA A 69 -2.77 23.69 -8.55
N SER A 70 -2.15 22.95 -9.49
CA SER A 70 -1.85 23.43 -10.84
C SER A 70 -3.09 23.74 -11.65
N TYR A 71 -4.14 22.91 -11.56
CA TYR A 71 -5.43 23.17 -12.18
C TYR A 71 -6.08 24.40 -11.57
N LEU A 72 -6.15 24.48 -10.25
CA LEU A 72 -6.75 25.64 -9.57
C LEU A 72 -6.03 26.95 -9.90
N HIS A 73 -4.70 26.91 -10.07
CA HIS A 73 -3.89 28.08 -10.50
C HIS A 73 -4.00 28.41 -11.99
N GLY A 74 -4.61 27.54 -12.81
CA GLY A 74 -4.69 27.75 -14.25
C GLY A 74 -3.43 27.41 -15.04
N TYR A 75 -2.47 26.70 -14.43
CA TYR A 75 -1.26 26.24 -15.13
C TYR A 75 -1.50 24.94 -15.92
N SER A 76 -2.63 24.29 -15.74
CA SER A 76 -3.07 23.13 -16.48
C SER A 76 -4.53 23.28 -16.84
N ASP A 77 -4.88 23.13 -18.13
CA ASP A 77 -6.28 23.08 -18.59
C ASP A 77 -6.90 21.71 -18.41
N GLN A 78 -6.08 20.69 -18.25
CA GLN A 78 -6.57 19.43 -17.76
C GLN A 78 -6.94 19.65 -16.31
N ASP A 79 -8.23 19.47 -16.06
CA ASP A 79 -8.79 19.21 -14.76
C ASP A 79 -8.04 17.99 -14.23
N GLY A 80 -6.82 18.27 -13.79
CA GLY A 80 -6.04 17.32 -13.06
C GLY A 80 -6.83 17.14 -11.78
N ILE A 81 -7.84 16.28 -11.84
CA ILE A 81 -8.20 15.55 -10.66
C ILE A 81 -6.85 15.23 -10.07
N ALA A 82 -6.63 15.58 -8.79
CA ALA A 82 -5.56 14.95 -8.01
C ALA A 82 -5.70 13.40 -8.09
N GLY A 83 -6.51 12.92 -8.97
CA GLY A 83 -6.78 11.65 -9.55
C GLY A 83 -5.95 11.27 -10.74
N ASP A 84 -5.17 12.11 -11.38
CA ASP A 84 -4.33 11.56 -12.46
C ASP A 84 -2.95 11.14 -11.96
N HIS A 85 -2.48 11.65 -10.80
CA HIS A 85 -1.43 10.97 -10.01
C HIS A 85 -2.01 10.03 -8.93
N LEU A 86 -3.31 10.16 -8.53
CA LEU A 86 -4.02 9.24 -7.66
C LEU A 86 -5.01 8.34 -8.43
N SER A 87 -5.45 8.67 -9.65
CA SER A 87 -6.27 7.77 -10.47
C SER A 87 -5.44 6.85 -11.36
N LYS A 88 -4.19 7.18 -11.69
CA LYS A 88 -3.21 6.15 -12.03
C LYS A 88 -3.00 5.16 -10.89
N ASN A 89 -3.27 5.58 -9.62
CA ASN A 89 -3.19 4.70 -8.46
C ASN A 89 -4.54 4.15 -7.96
N ARG A 90 -5.70 4.59 -8.49
CA ARG A 90 -6.98 3.94 -8.15
C ARG A 90 -7.26 2.68 -8.94
N ASP A 91 -6.62 2.53 -10.10
CA ASP A 91 -6.65 1.31 -10.91
C ASP A 91 -5.36 0.49 -10.79
N SER A 92 -4.36 0.94 -10.03
CA SER A 92 -3.14 0.19 -9.79
C SER A 92 -3.11 -0.34 -8.35
N PHE A 93 -2.92 -1.64 -8.25
CA PHE A 93 -2.67 -2.35 -7.01
C PHE A 93 -1.17 -2.42 -6.80
N ARG A 94 -0.68 -1.68 -5.81
CA ARG A 94 0.75 -1.57 -5.52
C ARG A 94 1.16 -2.52 -4.41
N VAL A 95 2.13 -3.37 -4.68
CA VAL A 95 2.71 -4.31 -3.72
C VAL A 95 4.13 -3.89 -3.39
N ASP A 96 4.40 -3.65 -2.12
CA ASP A 96 5.74 -3.30 -1.63
C ASP A 96 6.62 -4.55 -1.52
N VAL A 97 7.84 -4.48 -2.03
CA VAL A 97 8.88 -5.50 -1.87
C VAL A 97 9.72 -5.15 -0.65
N LEU A 98 9.78 -6.06 0.31
CA LEU A 98 10.41 -5.85 1.60
C LEU A 98 11.75 -6.59 1.69
N ASP A 99 12.79 -5.96 2.28
CA ASP A 99 13.99 -6.67 2.71
C ASP A 99 13.82 -7.19 4.14
N VAL A 100 13.40 -8.44 4.24
CA VAL A 100 13.13 -9.09 5.54
C VAL A 100 14.42 -9.41 6.30
N GLN A 101 15.59 -9.42 5.63
CA GLN A 101 16.88 -9.70 6.30
C GLN A 101 17.45 -8.49 7.05
N ALA A 102 17.18 -7.28 6.60
CA ALA A 102 17.56 -6.09 7.34
C ALA A 102 16.88 -6.03 8.72
N SER A 103 15.73 -6.70 8.85
CA SER A 103 14.92 -6.76 10.07
C SER A 103 15.24 -7.95 10.98
N ALA A 104 16.01 -8.94 10.52
CA ALA A 104 16.33 -10.16 11.25
C ALA A 104 17.63 -10.08 12.09
N GLY A 105 18.16 -8.87 12.29
CA GLY A 105 19.31 -8.64 13.19
C GLY A 105 18.96 -8.92 14.67
N PRO A 106 19.93 -9.25 15.52
CA PRO A 106 19.68 -9.52 16.94
C PRO A 106 19.09 -8.28 17.63
N GLY A 107 17.79 -8.32 17.90
CA GLY A 107 17.03 -7.25 18.57
C GLY A 107 16.01 -6.49 17.71
N ALA A 108 15.93 -6.71 16.40
CA ALA A 108 15.02 -6.01 15.49
C ALA A 108 13.64 -6.68 15.30
N MET A 109 13.36 -7.79 15.95
CA MET A 109 12.22 -8.67 15.67
C MET A 109 10.86 -8.21 16.20
N MET A 110 10.73 -7.03 16.80
CA MET A 110 9.46 -6.60 17.42
C MET A 110 8.93 -5.24 17.00
N SER A 111 9.50 -4.57 16.00
CA SER A 111 8.88 -3.34 15.50
C SER A 111 8.55 -3.46 14.02
N ASN A 112 7.29 -3.31 13.68
CA ASN A 112 6.79 -3.15 12.31
C ASN A 112 7.40 -1.94 11.55
N GLU A 113 8.34 -1.22 12.17
CA GLU A 113 8.86 0.07 11.69
C GLU A 113 10.17 -0.03 10.91
N PHE A 114 10.83 -1.20 10.85
CA PHE A 114 12.17 -1.33 10.26
C PHE A 114 12.32 -2.31 9.09
N VAL A 115 11.23 -2.68 8.44
CA VAL A 115 11.34 -3.44 7.19
C VAL A 115 11.61 -2.46 6.06
N GLU A 116 12.85 -2.47 5.55
CA GLU A 116 13.23 -1.58 4.45
C GLU A 116 12.47 -1.96 3.19
N LYS A 117 11.78 -0.96 2.61
CA LYS A 117 11.07 -1.09 1.34
C LYS A 117 12.06 -0.84 0.21
N ILE A 118 12.41 -1.89 -0.53
CA ILE A 118 13.41 -1.81 -1.59
C ILE A 118 12.80 -1.30 -2.91
N ARG A 119 11.60 -1.77 -3.25
CA ARG A 119 10.88 -1.40 -4.47
C ARG A 119 9.40 -1.68 -4.34
N ALA A 120 8.63 -1.32 -5.35
CA ALA A 120 7.22 -1.68 -5.45
C ALA A 120 6.90 -2.25 -6.84
N ILE A 121 5.93 -3.16 -6.89
CA ILE A 121 5.38 -3.72 -8.11
C ILE A 121 3.95 -3.21 -8.25
N GLU A 122 3.58 -2.76 -9.44
CA GLU A 122 2.24 -2.26 -9.72
C GLU A 122 1.50 -3.21 -10.66
N TYR A 123 0.26 -3.53 -10.30
CA TYR A 123 -0.67 -4.34 -11.07
C TYR A 123 -1.91 -3.53 -11.40
N THR A 124 -2.60 -3.88 -12.49
CA THR A 124 -3.96 -3.39 -12.69
C THR A 124 -4.90 -4.00 -11.64
N SER A 125 -6.01 -3.32 -11.32
CA SER A 125 -7.00 -3.83 -10.36
C SER A 125 -7.56 -5.21 -10.76
N GLU A 126 -7.67 -5.46 -12.06
CA GLU A 126 -8.14 -6.75 -12.59
C GLU A 126 -7.10 -7.86 -12.34
N GLN A 127 -5.82 -7.60 -12.65
CA GLN A 127 -4.73 -8.54 -12.38
C GLN A 127 -4.61 -8.83 -10.88
N ALA A 128 -4.68 -7.80 -10.04
CA ALA A 128 -4.61 -7.94 -8.59
C ALA A 128 -5.76 -8.78 -8.04
N ARG A 129 -6.98 -8.59 -8.56
CA ARG A 129 -8.16 -9.40 -8.18
C ARG A 129 -7.94 -10.87 -8.50
N MET A 130 -7.40 -11.19 -9.68
CA MET A 130 -7.09 -12.57 -10.07
C MET A 130 -5.97 -13.17 -9.24
N LEU A 131 -4.89 -12.42 -8.99
CA LEU A 131 -3.70 -12.92 -8.29
C LEU A 131 -3.92 -13.01 -6.77
N PHE A 132 -4.57 -12.00 -6.19
CA PHE A 132 -4.66 -11.85 -4.73
C PHE A 132 -6.07 -12.09 -4.19
N ASN A 133 -7.00 -12.54 -5.04
CA ASN A 133 -8.34 -12.95 -4.65
C ASN A 133 -9.11 -11.88 -3.86
N GLY A 134 -8.97 -10.60 -4.31
CA GLY A 134 -9.66 -9.45 -3.72
C GLY A 134 -9.09 -8.95 -2.38
N ARG A 135 -7.89 -9.40 -1.98
CA ARG A 135 -7.22 -8.88 -0.77
C ARG A 135 -6.91 -7.40 -0.90
N PRO A 136 -7.04 -6.63 0.20
CA PRO A 136 -6.60 -5.25 0.24
C PRO A 136 -5.09 -5.10 -0.06
N GLN A 137 -4.73 -4.03 -0.74
CA GLN A 137 -3.35 -3.75 -1.16
C GLN A 137 -2.37 -3.69 0.01
N GLU A 138 -2.78 -3.13 1.13
CA GLU A 138 -2.00 -3.01 2.35
C GLU A 138 -1.63 -4.34 2.98
N HIS A 139 -2.42 -5.39 2.74
CA HIS A 139 -2.19 -6.73 3.27
C HIS A 139 -1.22 -7.56 2.43
N VAL A 140 -1.01 -7.19 1.17
CA VAL A 140 -0.13 -7.96 0.28
C VAL A 140 1.26 -7.35 0.24
N LYS A 141 2.28 -8.17 0.51
CA LYS A 141 3.69 -7.78 0.43
C LYS A 141 4.47 -8.82 -0.36
N VAL A 142 5.66 -8.43 -0.82
CA VAL A 142 6.60 -9.35 -1.49
C VAL A 142 7.87 -9.44 -0.68
N ILE A 143 8.38 -10.64 -0.54
CA ILE A 143 9.69 -10.92 0.03
C ILE A 143 10.48 -11.84 -0.92
N THR A 144 11.81 -11.68 -0.96
CA THR A 144 12.70 -12.56 -1.71
C THR A 144 13.18 -13.69 -0.83
N VAL A 145 13.05 -14.92 -1.29
CA VAL A 145 13.51 -16.12 -0.57
C VAL A 145 14.99 -16.36 -0.88
N ARG A 146 15.80 -16.60 0.15
CA ARG A 146 17.24 -16.85 -0.01
C ARG A 146 17.65 -18.27 0.38
N GLY A 147 16.92 -18.88 1.31
CA GLY A 147 17.18 -20.26 1.75
C GLY A 147 16.64 -21.28 0.76
N ASP A 148 17.21 -22.48 0.80
CA ASP A 148 16.90 -23.61 -0.06
C ASP A 148 15.95 -24.65 0.57
N SER A 149 15.53 -24.42 1.79
CA SER A 149 14.70 -25.39 2.54
C SER A 149 13.32 -25.67 1.92
N MET A 150 12.85 -24.80 1.04
CA MET A 150 11.60 -24.96 0.29
C MET A 150 11.85 -25.25 -1.19
N GLU A 151 13.10 -25.62 -1.56
CA GLU A 151 13.48 -25.91 -2.95
C GLU A 151 12.59 -26.99 -3.56
N GLY A 152 12.26 -26.81 -4.82
CA GLY A 152 11.24 -27.59 -5.54
C GLY A 152 9.85 -26.93 -5.54
N THR A 153 9.46 -26.26 -4.44
CA THR A 153 8.26 -25.44 -4.39
C THR A 153 8.59 -23.95 -4.47
N ILE A 154 9.58 -23.50 -3.71
CA ILE A 154 10.08 -22.12 -3.70
C ILE A 154 11.61 -22.20 -3.74
N ASN A 155 12.22 -21.69 -4.79
CA ASN A 155 13.66 -21.76 -4.99
C ASN A 155 14.37 -20.52 -4.43
N PRO A 156 15.65 -20.60 -4.09
CA PRO A 156 16.44 -19.42 -3.75
C PRO A 156 16.40 -18.39 -4.90
N GLY A 157 16.10 -17.14 -4.54
CA GLY A 157 15.91 -16.04 -5.51
C GLY A 157 14.47 -15.81 -5.96
N ASP A 158 13.56 -16.74 -5.69
CA ASP A 158 12.14 -16.54 -5.96
C ASP A 158 11.56 -15.42 -5.08
N GLU A 159 10.59 -14.72 -5.63
CA GLU A 159 9.75 -13.77 -4.90
C GLU A 159 8.45 -14.43 -4.50
N ILE A 160 8.07 -14.31 -3.24
CA ILE A 160 6.79 -14.79 -2.74
C ILE A 160 5.92 -13.61 -2.30
N PHE A 161 4.66 -13.65 -2.72
CA PHE A 161 3.63 -12.72 -2.29
C PHE A 161 2.98 -13.30 -1.04
N VAL A 162 2.90 -12.48 -0.01
CA VAL A 162 2.45 -12.89 1.32
C VAL A 162 1.33 -12.00 1.81
N ASP A 163 0.38 -12.59 2.53
CA ASP A 163 -0.70 -11.89 3.22
C ASP A 163 -0.31 -11.65 4.68
N ILE A 164 0.02 -10.40 5.00
CA ILE A 164 0.43 -10.00 6.36
C ILE A 164 -0.75 -9.83 7.32
N SER A 165 -1.99 -9.92 6.86
CA SER A 165 -3.16 -9.91 7.74
C SER A 165 -3.37 -11.27 8.44
N THR A 166 -2.74 -12.33 7.93
CA THR A 166 -2.78 -13.66 8.54
C THR A 166 -1.69 -13.75 9.61
N THR A 167 -2.06 -13.55 10.86
CA THR A 167 -1.16 -13.54 12.03
C THR A 167 -1.31 -14.78 12.94
N HIS A 168 -2.08 -15.76 12.51
CA HIS A 168 -2.30 -17.03 13.21
C HIS A 168 -2.38 -18.19 12.21
N PHE A 169 -2.33 -19.41 12.70
CA PHE A 169 -2.52 -20.58 11.84
C PHE A 169 -3.96 -20.65 11.32
N ASP A 170 -4.11 -20.49 10.00
CA ASP A 170 -5.37 -20.49 9.27
C ASP A 170 -5.36 -21.62 8.24
N GLY A 171 -5.31 -22.87 8.75
CA GLY A 171 -5.25 -24.08 7.95
C GLY A 171 -3.89 -24.35 7.28
N ASP A 172 -3.78 -25.51 6.66
CA ASP A 172 -2.57 -25.98 6.00
C ASP A 172 -2.12 -24.99 4.90
N GLY A 173 -0.80 -24.76 4.81
CA GLY A 173 -0.27 -23.80 3.83
C GLY A 173 1.20 -23.49 4.06
N ILE A 174 1.76 -22.59 3.24
CA ILE A 174 3.11 -22.09 3.45
C ILE A 174 3.03 -20.75 4.18
N TYR A 175 3.84 -20.60 5.22
CA TYR A 175 3.83 -19.45 6.10
C TYR A 175 5.21 -18.84 6.27
N VAL A 176 5.21 -17.54 6.51
CA VAL A 176 6.36 -16.80 7.05
C VAL A 176 6.11 -16.63 8.54
N PHE A 177 7.00 -17.15 9.37
CA PHE A 177 6.83 -17.10 10.82
C PHE A 177 8.16 -17.07 11.55
N VAL A 178 8.13 -16.62 12.78
CA VAL A 178 9.25 -16.72 13.73
C VAL A 178 8.95 -17.83 14.73
N TYR A 179 9.91 -18.71 14.92
CA TYR A 179 9.90 -19.69 16.00
C TYR A 179 11.18 -19.53 16.83
N GLY A 180 11.01 -19.28 18.11
CA GLY A 180 12.11 -18.85 18.95
C GLY A 180 12.72 -17.53 18.49
N ARG A 181 13.89 -17.57 17.86
CA ARG A 181 14.59 -16.36 17.34
C ARG A 181 14.86 -16.42 15.84
N THR A 182 14.29 -17.39 15.15
CA THR A 182 14.60 -17.65 13.74
C THR A 182 13.38 -17.42 12.87
N LEU A 183 13.59 -16.69 11.78
CA LEU A 183 12.58 -16.51 10.73
C LEU A 183 12.58 -17.72 9.80
N HIS A 184 11.41 -18.24 9.53
CA HIS A 184 11.18 -19.41 8.69
C HIS A 184 10.20 -19.12 7.57
N VAL A 185 10.44 -19.74 6.42
CA VAL A 185 9.43 -19.95 5.38
C VAL A 185 9.27 -21.45 5.27
N LYS A 186 8.15 -22.00 5.72
CA LYS A 186 7.89 -23.44 5.78
C LYS A 186 6.42 -23.74 5.52
N ARG A 187 6.16 -24.99 5.17
CA ARG A 187 4.80 -25.54 5.12
C ARG A 187 4.39 -25.92 6.55
N LEU A 188 3.27 -25.37 6.98
CA LEU A 188 2.62 -25.75 8.24
C LEU A 188 1.42 -26.63 7.93
N GLN A 189 1.29 -27.72 8.66
CA GLN A 189 0.19 -28.67 8.53
C GLN A 189 -0.30 -29.11 9.89
N MET A 190 -1.62 -29.03 10.13
CA MET A 190 -2.20 -29.53 11.35
C MET A 190 -2.22 -31.06 11.33
N GLN A 191 -1.63 -31.68 12.32
CA GLN A 191 -1.59 -33.14 12.52
C GLN A 191 -2.10 -33.50 13.92
N LYS A 192 -3.38 -33.80 14.03
CA LYS A 192 -4.09 -33.99 15.30
C LYS A 192 -4.03 -32.71 16.16
N ASN A 193 -3.26 -32.72 17.24
CA ASN A 193 -3.12 -31.64 18.20
C ASN A 193 -1.75 -30.91 18.12
N ARG A 194 -0.99 -31.07 17.03
CA ARG A 194 0.29 -30.41 16.82
C ARG A 194 0.44 -29.90 15.39
N ILE A 195 1.33 -28.96 15.19
CA ILE A 195 1.63 -28.40 13.86
C ILE A 195 2.93 -29.02 13.36
N ALA A 196 2.84 -29.75 12.23
CA ALA A 196 4.03 -30.21 11.52
C ALA A 196 4.64 -29.04 10.75
N VAL A 197 5.94 -28.82 10.94
CA VAL A 197 6.75 -27.84 10.21
C VAL A 197 7.56 -28.60 9.17
N ILE A 198 7.23 -28.39 7.90
CA ILE A 198 7.71 -29.19 6.79
C ILE A 198 8.52 -28.31 5.85
N SER A 199 9.74 -28.76 5.55
CA SER A 199 10.55 -28.27 4.45
C SER A 199 10.17 -29.06 3.18
N ASP A 200 9.91 -28.38 2.07
CA ASP A 200 9.60 -29.09 0.82
C ASP A 200 10.89 -29.66 0.18
N ASN A 201 12.07 -29.16 0.54
CA ASN A 201 13.36 -29.79 0.22
C ASN A 201 13.58 -31.03 1.11
N PRO A 202 13.70 -32.23 0.53
CA PRO A 202 13.84 -33.48 1.28
C PRO A 202 15.16 -33.61 2.07
N ALA A 203 16.13 -32.72 1.83
CA ALA A 203 17.37 -32.68 2.62
C ALA A 203 17.15 -32.20 4.07
N TYR A 204 16.00 -31.63 4.35
CA TYR A 204 15.64 -31.09 5.66
C TYR A 204 14.62 -31.99 6.35
N GLU A 205 14.89 -32.34 7.60
CA GLU A 205 13.94 -33.10 8.41
C GLU A 205 12.75 -32.24 8.85
N ARG A 206 11.55 -32.84 8.89
CA ARG A 206 10.37 -32.22 9.49
C ARG A 206 10.49 -32.22 11.02
N TRP A 207 9.89 -31.20 11.62
CA TRP A 207 9.78 -31.09 13.06
C TRP A 207 8.38 -30.67 13.46
N TYR A 208 8.08 -30.57 14.74
CA TYR A 208 6.72 -30.33 15.21
C TYR A 208 6.72 -29.23 16.27
N ILE A 209 5.63 -28.47 16.28
CA ILE A 209 5.26 -27.58 17.37
C ILE A 209 4.16 -28.33 18.13
N GLU A 210 4.47 -28.75 19.35
CA GLU A 210 3.55 -29.51 20.16
C GLU A 210 2.52 -28.60 20.85
N GLU A 211 1.44 -29.20 21.34
CA GLU A 211 0.41 -28.47 22.10
C GLU A 211 1.05 -27.80 23.34
N GLY A 212 0.81 -26.48 23.49
CA GLY A 212 1.40 -25.64 24.53
C GLY A 212 2.69 -24.92 24.15
N GLU A 213 3.23 -25.16 22.96
CA GLU A 213 4.40 -24.43 22.42
C GLU A 213 4.02 -23.29 21.46
N GLU A 214 2.71 -23.07 21.25
CA GLU A 214 2.19 -22.09 20.30
C GLU A 214 2.63 -20.64 20.63
N GLU A 215 2.92 -20.36 21.90
CA GLU A 215 3.43 -19.05 22.33
C GLU A 215 4.80 -18.72 21.70
N SER A 216 5.55 -19.75 21.29
CA SER A 216 6.84 -19.59 20.60
C SER A 216 6.69 -19.40 19.09
N LEU A 217 5.49 -19.63 18.53
CA LEU A 217 5.16 -19.49 17.13
C LEU A 217 4.52 -18.13 16.86
N HIS A 218 5.23 -17.27 16.14
CA HIS A 218 4.70 -15.98 15.71
C HIS A 218 4.52 -15.98 14.20
N ILE A 219 3.30 -16.22 13.72
CA ILE A 219 2.99 -16.15 12.30
C ILE A 219 2.96 -14.69 11.88
N MET A 220 3.74 -14.37 10.86
CA MET A 220 3.85 -13.02 10.29
C MET A 220 3.05 -12.86 9.02
N ALA A 221 2.93 -13.93 8.21
CA ALA A 221 2.17 -13.91 6.97
C ALA A 221 1.91 -15.33 6.43
N LYS A 222 0.88 -15.45 5.59
CA LYS A 222 0.62 -16.64 4.77
C LYS A 222 1.07 -16.40 3.33
N VAL A 223 1.77 -17.35 2.73
CA VAL A 223 2.21 -17.26 1.34
C VAL A 223 1.02 -17.48 0.40
N LEU A 224 0.86 -16.59 -0.57
CA LEU A 224 -0.22 -16.61 -1.54
C LEU A 224 0.21 -17.24 -2.86
N ILE A 225 1.26 -16.68 -3.44
CA ILE A 225 1.79 -17.09 -4.74
C ILE A 225 3.31 -16.90 -4.77
N ARG A 226 3.95 -17.60 -5.69
CA ARG A 226 5.38 -17.49 -6.00
C ARG A 226 5.56 -16.90 -7.40
N GLN A 227 6.57 -16.07 -7.55
CA GLN A 227 7.07 -15.59 -8.84
C GLN A 227 8.55 -15.92 -8.95
N SER A 228 8.92 -16.69 -9.98
CA SER A 228 10.31 -16.95 -10.33
C SER A 228 10.75 -15.97 -11.41
N ILE A 229 11.93 -15.39 -11.25
CA ILE A 229 12.53 -14.48 -12.23
C ILE A 229 13.72 -15.20 -12.87
N ASP A 230 13.61 -15.53 -14.14
CA ASP A 230 14.70 -16.12 -14.93
C ASP A 230 15.28 -15.08 -15.90
N TYR A 231 16.53 -14.69 -15.67
CA TYR A 231 17.26 -13.76 -16.53
C TYR A 231 18.18 -14.50 -17.47
N ARG A 232 17.88 -14.49 -18.77
CA ARG A 232 18.77 -15.03 -19.79
C ARG A 232 19.44 -13.89 -20.55
N ARG A 233 20.75 -13.95 -20.67
CA ARG A 233 21.52 -13.03 -21.52
C ARG A 233 21.66 -13.64 -22.89
N PHE A 234 21.25 -12.89 -23.91
CA PHE A 234 21.46 -13.22 -25.32
C PHE A 234 22.45 -12.19 -25.86
N GLY A 235 23.72 -12.52 -25.82
CA GLY A 235 24.69 -11.57 -26.34
C GLY A 235 26.02 -12.12 -26.56
#